data_066719cc4b9d6e5be61a6eb149a9a4e6
#
_entry.id   066719cc4b9d6e5be61a6eb149a9a4e6
#
_cell.length_a   1.000
_cell.length_b   1.000
_cell.length_c   1.000
_cell.angle_alpha   90.00
_cell.angle_beta   90.00
_cell.angle_gamma   90.00
#
_symmetry.space_group_name_H-M   'P 1'
#
loop_
_entity.id
_entity.type
_entity.pdbx_description
1 polymer ?
#
loop_
_entity_poly.entity_id
_entity_poly.type
_entity_poly.pdbx_seq_one_letter_code
_entity_poly.pdbx_strand_id
1 'polypeptide(L)'
;MNVDLHMHTHCSDGVYEPEQLAQMAVDAGLAVISITDHDTIAAYDGSHHFPASLRIIPGIELSSDYGGEDIHVLGYYIDPHHEAIQSYSRQFRQRRLKRAMQMVDKCISLGYVVDKNQIEALLQKGGTVGRPHLAKMMVERGYYPDIKTVFDKLLYRGGPAYIPYHRYTVDQCIDLIHQAGGIALLAHPGMIKQKLDPILQFQFDGIEVYHPENRGHFDEYSRLAVQKHWLVSGGSDYHGVPRRYPEQVGVFCVDADNVRELLQYRD
;
A
#
# COMPACT_ATOMS: atom_id res chain seq x y z
N MET A 1 -18.36 3.62 -16.99
CA MET A 1 -18.44 3.97 -15.54
C MET A 1 -17.04 3.86 -14.97
N ASN A 2 -16.53 4.95 -14.32
CA ASN A 2 -15.14 4.99 -13.85
C ASN A 2 -15.01 4.43 -12.43
N VAL A 3 -13.94 3.68 -12.20
CA VAL A 3 -13.59 3.09 -10.90
C VAL A 3 -12.11 3.32 -10.59
N ASP A 4 -11.75 3.28 -9.31
CA ASP A 4 -10.37 3.30 -8.83
C ASP A 4 -10.23 2.31 -7.67
N LEU A 5 -9.57 1.20 -7.93
CA LEU A 5 -9.50 0.09 -6.97
C LEU A 5 -8.16 0.03 -6.20
N HIS A 6 -7.34 1.09 -6.28
CA HIS A 6 -6.06 1.15 -5.60
C HIS A 6 -5.78 2.58 -5.13
N MET A 7 -6.11 2.87 -3.87
CA MET A 7 -5.96 4.19 -3.26
C MET A 7 -5.52 4.07 -1.81
N HIS A 8 -4.77 5.07 -1.34
CA HIS A 8 -4.21 5.11 0.02
C HIS A 8 -4.68 6.30 0.81
N THR A 9 -4.88 6.08 2.11
CA THR A 9 -5.29 7.10 3.07
C THR A 9 -4.19 7.37 4.11
N HIS A 10 -4.43 8.29 5.02
CA HIS A 10 -3.51 8.56 6.12
C HIS A 10 -3.36 7.36 7.09
N CYS A 11 -4.24 6.36 6.99
CA CYS A 11 -4.09 5.13 7.77
C CYS A 11 -2.81 4.35 7.42
N SER A 12 -2.26 4.57 6.20
CA SER A 12 -0.96 4.05 5.79
C SER A 12 0.04 5.17 5.48
N ASP A 13 0.13 5.62 4.25
CA ASP A 13 1.08 6.60 3.77
C ASP A 13 0.46 7.61 2.76
N GLY A 14 -0.84 7.58 2.59
CA GLY A 14 -1.59 8.64 1.95
C GLY A 14 -1.75 9.87 2.85
N VAL A 15 -2.31 10.94 2.29
CA VAL A 15 -2.43 12.25 2.96
C VAL A 15 -3.82 12.47 3.56
N TYR A 16 -4.86 11.94 2.94
CA TYR A 16 -6.24 12.26 3.28
C TYR A 16 -6.88 11.24 4.21
N GLU A 17 -7.80 11.71 5.05
CA GLU A 17 -8.70 10.85 5.82
C GLU A 17 -9.54 9.97 4.88
N PRO A 18 -9.96 8.75 5.30
CA PRO A 18 -10.77 7.87 4.48
C PRO A 18 -12.04 8.52 3.94
N GLU A 19 -12.77 9.30 4.76
CA GLU A 19 -13.98 10.02 4.34
C GLU A 19 -13.69 11.13 3.33
N GLN A 20 -12.57 11.83 3.50
CA GLN A 20 -12.16 12.88 2.57
C GLN A 20 -11.83 12.28 1.21
N LEU A 21 -11.07 11.18 1.19
CA LEU A 21 -10.74 10.47 -0.04
C LEU A 21 -12.00 9.95 -0.74
N ALA A 22 -12.95 9.38 0.01
CA ALA A 22 -14.21 8.90 -0.53
C ALA A 22 -15.06 10.05 -1.11
N GLN A 23 -15.10 11.22 -0.44
CA GLN A 23 -15.80 12.39 -0.99
C GLN A 23 -15.12 12.91 -2.27
N MET A 24 -13.77 12.97 -2.30
CA MET A 24 -13.04 13.35 -3.52
C MET A 24 -13.30 12.38 -4.67
N ALA A 25 -13.50 11.09 -4.40
CA ALA A 25 -13.87 10.10 -5.40
C ALA A 25 -15.28 10.37 -5.98
N VAL A 26 -16.24 10.72 -5.13
CA VAL A 26 -17.57 11.13 -5.57
C VAL A 26 -17.50 12.39 -6.44
N ASP A 27 -16.75 13.40 -6.00
CA ASP A 27 -16.58 14.67 -6.71
C ASP A 27 -15.88 14.49 -8.07
N ALA A 28 -15.01 13.47 -8.18
CA ALA A 28 -14.35 13.06 -9.42
C ALA A 28 -15.23 12.17 -10.32
N GLY A 29 -16.45 11.83 -9.90
CA GLY A 29 -17.38 11.00 -10.67
C GLY A 29 -17.03 9.51 -10.68
N LEU A 30 -16.26 9.02 -9.71
CA LEU A 30 -16.01 7.60 -9.54
C LEU A 30 -17.24 6.91 -8.94
N ALA A 31 -17.57 5.74 -9.43
CA ALA A 31 -18.73 4.97 -8.97
C ALA A 31 -18.34 3.88 -7.96
N VAL A 32 -17.13 3.34 -8.09
CA VAL A 32 -16.59 2.30 -7.20
C VAL A 32 -15.14 2.64 -6.87
N ILE A 33 -14.78 2.50 -5.60
CA ILE A 33 -13.38 2.58 -5.17
C ILE A 33 -13.02 1.40 -4.27
N SER A 34 -11.71 1.17 -4.10
CA SER A 34 -11.18 0.40 -2.99
C SER A 34 -10.08 1.20 -2.30
N ILE A 35 -10.17 1.31 -0.97
CA ILE A 35 -9.09 1.83 -0.13
C ILE A 35 -8.21 0.63 0.21
N THR A 36 -6.98 0.66 -0.25
CA THR A 36 -6.03 -0.47 -0.15
C THR A 36 -4.79 -0.08 0.65
N ASP A 37 -4.99 0.54 1.79
CA ASP A 37 -3.92 0.98 2.67
C ASP A 37 -2.87 -0.11 2.95
N HIS A 38 -1.59 0.27 2.95
CA HIS A 38 -0.48 -0.65 3.20
C HIS A 38 -0.57 -1.30 4.57
N ASP A 39 -0.74 -2.64 4.58
CA ASP A 39 -0.65 -3.52 5.75
C ASP A 39 -1.62 -3.15 6.90
N THR A 40 -2.67 -2.39 6.61
CA THR A 40 -3.66 -1.96 7.60
C THR A 40 -5.07 -1.96 7.03
N ILE A 41 -6.03 -2.24 7.89
CA ILE A 41 -7.47 -2.16 7.59
C ILE A 41 -8.14 -1.03 8.39
N ALA A 42 -7.36 -0.06 8.89
CA ALA A 42 -7.88 0.98 9.77
C ALA A 42 -8.95 1.84 9.11
N ALA A 43 -8.92 2.01 7.78
CA ALA A 43 -9.98 2.70 7.04
C ALA A 43 -11.36 2.02 7.16
N TYR A 44 -11.41 0.77 7.64
CA TYR A 44 -12.63 -0.04 7.77
C TYR A 44 -12.96 -0.41 9.23
N ASP A 45 -12.44 0.31 10.22
CA ASP A 45 -12.64 0.01 11.64
C ASP A 45 -14.03 0.39 12.19
N GLY A 46 -14.88 0.95 11.34
CA GLY A 46 -16.26 1.36 11.67
C GLY A 46 -16.37 2.79 12.20
N SER A 47 -15.26 3.51 12.37
CA SER A 47 -15.27 4.92 12.78
C SER A 47 -15.52 5.89 11.62
N HIS A 48 -15.33 5.42 10.38
CA HIS A 48 -15.43 6.21 9.17
C HIS A 48 -16.81 6.11 8.51
N HIS A 49 -17.29 7.24 7.98
CA HIS A 49 -18.59 7.34 7.31
C HIS A 49 -18.41 7.68 5.83
N PHE A 50 -18.74 6.74 4.97
CA PHE A 50 -18.61 6.88 3.54
C PHE A 50 -19.89 7.36 2.86
N PRO A 51 -19.81 8.14 1.76
CA PRO A 51 -20.97 8.57 0.99
C PRO A 51 -21.77 7.38 0.47
N ALA A 52 -23.09 7.37 0.69
CA ALA A 52 -23.98 6.28 0.27
C ALA A 52 -24.06 6.10 -1.26
N SER A 53 -23.68 7.12 -2.03
CA SER A 53 -23.62 7.07 -3.50
C SER A 53 -22.38 6.36 -4.05
N LEU A 54 -21.40 6.05 -3.21
CA LEU A 54 -20.14 5.43 -3.59
C LEU A 54 -20.11 3.98 -3.13
N ARG A 55 -19.90 3.04 -4.06
CA ARG A 55 -19.63 1.64 -3.71
C ARG A 55 -18.16 1.53 -3.29
N ILE A 56 -17.91 1.00 -2.10
CA ILE A 56 -16.56 0.74 -1.60
C ILE A 56 -16.36 -0.76 -1.47
N ILE A 57 -15.35 -1.28 -2.16
CA ILE A 57 -14.89 -2.65 -2.02
C ILE A 57 -13.82 -2.67 -0.92
N PRO A 58 -14.04 -3.36 0.22
CA PRO A 58 -13.02 -3.46 1.25
C PRO A 58 -11.74 -4.09 0.69
N GLY A 59 -10.61 -3.38 0.84
CA GLY A 59 -9.33 -3.81 0.31
C GLY A 59 -8.17 -3.58 1.27
N ILE A 60 -7.03 -4.10 0.89
CA ILE A 60 -5.74 -3.93 1.57
C ILE A 60 -4.62 -4.14 0.56
N GLU A 61 -3.49 -3.45 0.72
CA GLU A 61 -2.26 -3.78 0.00
C GLU A 61 -1.24 -4.34 0.98
N LEU A 62 -0.92 -5.64 0.87
CA LEU A 62 0.04 -6.30 1.73
C LEU A 62 1.46 -6.22 1.16
N SER A 63 2.41 -5.80 2.00
CA SER A 63 3.83 -5.75 1.65
C SER A 63 4.49 -7.10 1.89
N SER A 64 5.01 -7.74 0.84
CA SER A 64 5.80 -8.96 0.93
C SER A 64 7.25 -8.76 0.46
N ASP A 65 8.10 -9.76 0.66
CA ASP A 65 9.47 -9.79 0.14
C ASP A 65 9.68 -11.07 -0.67
N TYR A 66 10.23 -10.93 -1.88
CA TYR A 66 10.69 -12.06 -2.67
C TYR A 66 12.07 -11.76 -3.24
N GLY A 67 13.06 -12.54 -2.84
CA GLY A 67 14.45 -12.36 -3.30
C GLY A 67 15.07 -11.02 -2.91
N GLY A 68 14.51 -10.34 -1.90
CA GLY A 68 14.97 -9.04 -1.46
C GLY A 68 14.31 -7.85 -2.16
N GLU A 69 13.32 -8.10 -2.99
CA GLU A 69 12.50 -7.09 -3.64
C GLU A 69 11.11 -7.02 -2.99
N ASP A 70 10.58 -5.82 -2.92
CA ASP A 70 9.23 -5.56 -2.41
C ASP A 70 8.21 -6.01 -3.46
N ILE A 71 7.40 -7.01 -3.11
CA ILE A 71 6.27 -7.48 -3.92
C ILE A 71 5.00 -7.15 -3.14
N HIS A 72 4.09 -6.43 -3.77
CA HIS A 72 2.83 -6.07 -3.15
C HIS A 72 1.70 -6.99 -3.62
N VAL A 73 0.80 -7.30 -2.70
CA VAL A 73 -0.36 -8.15 -2.94
C VAL A 73 -1.61 -7.37 -2.56
N LEU A 74 -2.46 -7.06 -3.55
CA LEU A 74 -3.76 -6.45 -3.33
C LEU A 74 -4.76 -7.50 -2.86
N GLY A 75 -5.43 -7.22 -1.77
CA GLY A 75 -6.58 -7.99 -1.31
C GLY A 75 -7.86 -7.22 -1.56
N TYR A 76 -8.85 -7.84 -2.19
CA TYR A 76 -10.19 -7.27 -2.35
C TYR A 76 -11.25 -8.15 -1.71
N TYR A 77 -12.39 -7.55 -1.36
CA TYR A 77 -13.51 -8.25 -0.72
C TYR A 77 -13.15 -8.93 0.60
N ILE A 78 -12.10 -8.47 1.26
CA ILE A 78 -11.74 -8.95 2.59
C ILE A 78 -12.86 -8.63 3.59
N ASP A 79 -13.03 -9.48 4.59
CA ASP A 79 -13.81 -9.14 5.79
C ASP A 79 -12.88 -8.39 6.77
N PRO A 80 -13.04 -7.06 6.93
CA PRO A 80 -12.19 -6.28 7.83
C PRO A 80 -12.33 -6.69 9.30
N HIS A 81 -13.40 -7.41 9.65
CA HIS A 81 -13.63 -7.90 11.01
C HIS A 81 -13.05 -9.30 11.25
N HIS A 82 -12.53 -9.96 10.23
CA HIS A 82 -11.91 -11.28 10.38
C HIS A 82 -10.65 -11.20 11.24
N GLU A 83 -10.55 -12.07 12.26
CA GLU A 83 -9.49 -12.03 13.28
C GLU A 83 -8.07 -12.10 12.68
N ALA A 84 -7.86 -12.88 11.62
CA ALA A 84 -6.55 -13.03 11.01
C ALA A 84 -6.01 -11.69 10.47
N ILE A 85 -6.82 -10.95 9.69
CA ILE A 85 -6.40 -9.68 9.10
C ILE A 85 -6.27 -8.57 10.15
N GLN A 86 -7.16 -8.56 11.17
CA GLN A 86 -7.05 -7.65 12.29
C GLN A 86 -5.79 -7.89 13.12
N SER A 87 -5.49 -9.16 13.41
CA SER A 87 -4.28 -9.54 14.15
C SER A 87 -3.03 -9.15 13.38
N TYR A 88 -3.00 -9.42 12.07
CA TYR A 88 -1.91 -8.99 11.20
C TYR A 88 -1.69 -7.48 11.26
N SER A 89 -2.73 -6.67 11.03
CA SER A 89 -2.68 -5.21 11.02
C SER A 89 -2.16 -4.66 12.37
N ARG A 90 -2.66 -5.18 13.50
CA ARG A 90 -2.16 -4.81 14.84
C ARG A 90 -0.68 -5.15 15.02
N GLN A 91 -0.27 -6.37 14.66
CA GLN A 91 1.12 -6.83 14.78
C GLN A 91 2.05 -6.06 13.86
N PHE A 92 1.62 -5.77 12.63
CA PHE A 92 2.37 -4.99 11.66
C PHE A 92 2.68 -3.58 12.21
N ARG A 93 1.66 -2.90 12.74
CA ARG A 93 1.81 -1.57 13.37
C ARG A 93 2.81 -1.62 14.53
N GLN A 94 2.71 -2.63 15.41
CA GLN A 94 3.63 -2.79 16.53
C GLN A 94 5.07 -3.06 16.08
N ARG A 95 5.26 -3.92 15.06
CA ARG A 95 6.58 -4.21 14.50
C ARG A 95 7.21 -2.97 13.84
N ARG A 96 6.41 -2.17 13.11
CA ARG A 96 6.89 -0.91 12.52
C ARG A 96 7.34 0.07 13.59
N LEU A 97 6.58 0.24 14.65
CA LEU A 97 6.95 1.06 15.79
C LEU A 97 8.27 0.60 16.39
N LYS A 98 8.34 -0.67 16.79
CA LYS A 98 9.55 -1.25 17.38
C LYS A 98 10.77 -1.03 16.49
N ARG A 99 10.64 -1.27 15.19
CA ARG A 99 11.69 -1.03 14.21
C ARG A 99 12.10 0.44 14.13
N ALA A 100 11.14 1.36 14.09
CA ALA A 100 11.42 2.79 14.05
C ALA A 100 12.20 3.24 15.29
N MET A 101 11.82 2.79 16.48
CA MET A 101 12.53 3.07 17.72
C MET A 101 13.96 2.50 17.71
N GLN A 102 14.15 1.29 17.19
CA GLN A 102 15.48 0.70 17.03
C GLN A 102 16.37 1.49 16.04
N MET A 103 15.79 2.03 14.95
CA MET A 103 16.52 2.90 14.04
C MET A 103 16.91 4.22 14.70
N VAL A 104 16.03 4.80 15.52
CA VAL A 104 16.31 5.99 16.33
C VAL A 104 17.46 5.72 17.30
N ASP A 105 17.43 4.59 18.01
CA ASP A 105 18.51 4.19 18.93
C ASP A 105 19.86 4.04 18.20
N LYS A 106 19.86 3.47 16.99
CA LYS A 106 21.05 3.42 16.15
C LYS A 106 21.55 4.81 15.76
N CYS A 107 20.65 5.71 15.35
CA CYS A 107 21.03 7.09 15.04
C CYS A 107 21.67 7.78 16.26
N ILE A 108 21.09 7.63 17.43
CA ILE A 108 21.64 8.18 18.67
C ILE A 108 23.03 7.59 18.97
N SER A 109 23.22 6.29 18.79
CA SER A 109 24.53 5.63 18.98
C SER A 109 25.60 6.08 17.97
N LEU A 110 25.17 6.60 16.80
CA LEU A 110 26.04 7.18 15.78
C LEU A 110 26.31 8.68 16.03
N GLY A 111 25.81 9.25 17.14
CA GLY A 111 26.04 10.64 17.52
C GLY A 111 25.00 11.64 17.00
N TYR A 112 23.93 11.20 16.37
CA TYR A 112 22.83 12.07 15.95
C TYR A 112 21.91 12.37 17.12
N VAL A 113 21.45 13.61 17.24
CA VAL A 113 20.42 14.01 18.19
C VAL A 113 19.06 13.78 17.57
N VAL A 114 18.31 12.80 18.06
CA VAL A 114 16.95 12.47 17.60
C VAL A 114 16.00 12.53 18.80
N ASP A 115 14.89 13.23 18.62
CA ASP A 115 13.85 13.31 19.64
C ASP A 115 12.86 12.14 19.49
N LYS A 116 12.93 11.19 20.44
CA LYS A 116 12.03 10.03 20.47
C LYS A 116 10.55 10.42 20.60
N ASN A 117 10.26 11.52 21.31
CA ASN A 117 8.88 11.96 21.50
C ASN A 117 8.21 12.37 20.18
N GLN A 118 8.96 12.84 19.19
CA GLN A 118 8.43 13.15 17.87
C GLN A 118 7.93 11.89 17.15
N ILE A 119 8.64 10.76 17.33
CA ILE A 119 8.20 9.45 16.79
C ILE A 119 6.92 8.98 17.49
N GLU A 120 6.87 9.09 18.82
CA GLU A 120 5.68 8.71 19.60
C GLU A 120 4.47 9.59 19.27
N ALA A 121 4.68 10.89 19.07
CA ALA A 121 3.61 11.82 18.66
C ALA A 121 3.04 11.51 17.27
N LEU A 122 3.88 11.07 16.33
CA LEU A 122 3.42 10.62 15.00
C LEU A 122 2.51 9.39 15.10
N LEU A 123 2.82 8.49 16.03
CA LEU A 123 2.02 7.27 16.25
C LEU A 123 0.67 7.55 16.91
N GLN A 124 0.63 8.50 17.86
CA GLN A 124 -0.61 8.91 18.53
C GLN A 124 -1.63 9.51 17.56
N LYS A 125 -1.16 10.07 16.44
CA LYS A 125 -2.00 10.62 15.37
C LYS A 125 -2.53 9.58 14.37
N GLY A 126 -2.34 8.28 14.67
CA GLY A 126 -2.88 7.21 13.81
C GLY A 126 -1.97 6.78 12.65
N GLY A 127 -0.94 7.56 12.33
CA GLY A 127 -0.06 7.28 11.19
C GLY A 127 0.92 6.12 11.40
N THR A 128 1.45 5.60 10.30
CA THR A 128 2.52 4.60 10.33
C THR A 128 3.89 5.27 10.33
N VAL A 129 4.78 4.89 11.25
CA VAL A 129 6.15 5.43 11.30
C VAL A 129 7.11 4.54 10.52
N GLY A 130 7.94 5.14 9.69
CA GLY A 130 8.93 4.45 8.88
C GLY A 130 10.18 5.28 8.60
N ARG A 131 11.07 4.73 7.76
CA ARG A 131 12.32 5.39 7.34
C ARG A 131 12.13 6.84 6.81
N PRO A 132 11.07 7.17 6.04
CA PRO A 132 10.89 8.53 5.55
C PRO A 132 10.73 9.56 6.68
N HIS A 133 10.03 9.21 7.76
CA HIS A 133 9.87 10.10 8.91
C HIS A 133 11.21 10.38 9.60
N LEU A 134 12.03 9.33 9.81
CA LEU A 134 13.37 9.51 10.35
C LEU A 134 14.26 10.32 9.42
N ALA A 135 14.19 10.07 8.10
CA ALA A 135 14.94 10.84 7.12
C ALA A 135 14.57 12.33 7.14
N LYS A 136 13.27 12.64 7.24
CA LYS A 136 12.78 14.01 7.38
C LYS A 136 13.34 14.69 8.62
N MET A 137 13.32 14.01 9.77
CA MET A 137 13.90 14.54 11.02
C MET A 137 15.41 14.83 10.88
N MET A 138 16.17 13.99 10.16
CA MET A 138 17.59 14.22 9.91
C MET A 138 17.84 15.46 9.05
N VAL A 139 16.99 15.71 8.05
CA VAL A 139 17.07 16.90 7.19
C VAL A 139 16.66 18.16 7.97
N GLU A 140 15.56 18.12 8.71
CA GLU A 140 15.07 19.24 9.54
C GLU A 140 16.10 19.70 10.58
N ARG A 141 16.92 18.77 11.09
CA ARG A 141 18.02 19.07 12.01
C ARG A 141 19.33 19.48 11.32
N GLY A 142 19.35 19.54 10.00
CA GLY A 142 20.51 19.98 9.23
C GLY A 142 21.64 18.96 9.14
N TYR A 143 21.43 17.70 9.49
CA TYR A 143 22.45 16.65 9.36
C TYR A 143 22.70 16.25 7.90
N TYR A 144 21.67 16.39 7.06
CA TYR A 144 21.73 16.06 5.63
C TYR A 144 20.98 17.11 4.81
N PRO A 145 21.37 17.36 3.56
CA PRO A 145 20.77 18.38 2.71
C PRO A 145 19.35 18.00 2.23
N ASP A 146 19.08 16.69 2.07
CA ASP A 146 17.82 16.18 1.55
C ASP A 146 17.57 14.73 1.98
N ILE A 147 16.32 14.30 1.81
CA ILE A 147 15.84 12.95 2.19
C ILE A 147 16.60 11.86 1.41
N LYS A 148 16.88 12.08 0.12
CA LYS A 148 17.60 11.13 -0.72
C LYS A 148 18.98 10.82 -0.14
N THR A 149 19.72 11.87 0.26
CA THR A 149 21.05 11.72 0.85
C THR A 149 21.00 10.94 2.18
N VAL A 150 19.96 11.11 2.99
CA VAL A 150 19.77 10.29 4.21
C VAL A 150 19.61 8.82 3.86
N PHE A 151 18.76 8.51 2.86
CA PHE A 151 18.59 7.13 2.41
C PHE A 151 19.89 6.54 1.89
N ASP A 152 20.62 7.26 1.02
CA ASP A 152 21.84 6.78 0.37
C ASP A 152 23.01 6.57 1.36
N LYS A 153 23.04 7.29 2.50
CA LYS A 153 24.16 7.23 3.44
C LYS A 153 23.88 6.56 4.78
N LEU A 154 22.63 6.61 5.24
CA LEU A 154 22.28 6.20 6.60
C LEU A 154 21.23 5.07 6.64
N LEU A 155 20.16 5.16 5.82
CA LEU A 155 18.97 4.32 5.93
C LEU A 155 18.79 3.32 4.77
N TYR A 156 19.79 3.17 3.87
CA TYR A 156 19.76 2.15 2.82
C TYR A 156 19.77 0.73 3.43
N ARG A 157 19.39 -0.27 2.64
CA ARG A 157 19.38 -1.68 3.11
C ARG A 157 20.80 -2.12 3.49
N GLY A 158 21.03 -2.42 4.76
CA GLY A 158 22.34 -2.68 5.32
C GLY A 158 23.12 -1.45 5.79
N GLY A 159 22.54 -0.26 5.69
CA GLY A 159 23.15 1.01 6.12
C GLY A 159 23.34 1.11 7.64
N PRO A 160 24.11 2.14 8.10
CA PRO A 160 24.51 2.27 9.50
C PRO A 160 23.35 2.31 10.50
N ALA A 161 22.24 2.96 10.15
CA ALA A 161 21.04 3.02 11.01
C ALA A 161 19.90 2.14 10.49
N TYR A 162 20.15 1.28 9.50
CA TYR A 162 19.15 0.36 9.00
C TYR A 162 18.86 -0.76 10.00
N ILE A 163 17.58 -1.05 10.19
CA ILE A 163 17.09 -2.25 10.87
C ILE A 163 16.33 -3.09 9.85
N PRO A 164 16.66 -4.38 9.67
CA PRO A 164 15.91 -5.28 8.80
C PRO A 164 14.43 -5.28 9.17
N TYR A 165 13.59 -5.40 8.17
CA TYR A 165 12.16 -5.55 8.36
C TYR A 165 11.74 -6.96 7.96
N HIS A 166 11.11 -7.67 8.89
CA HIS A 166 10.60 -9.00 8.60
C HIS A 166 9.21 -8.84 8.00
N ARG A 167 9.10 -9.08 6.71
CA ARG A 167 7.84 -9.09 5.95
C ARG A 167 7.33 -10.52 5.81
N TYR A 168 6.07 -10.63 5.51
CA TYR A 168 5.49 -11.88 5.04
C TYR A 168 6.07 -12.23 3.67
N THR A 169 6.09 -13.54 3.35
CA THR A 169 6.31 -14.00 1.98
C THR A 169 5.08 -13.74 1.13
N VAL A 170 5.20 -13.83 -0.18
CA VAL A 170 4.07 -13.67 -1.10
C VAL A 170 2.94 -14.67 -0.76
N ASP A 171 3.29 -15.96 -0.53
CA ASP A 171 2.31 -16.98 -0.13
C ASP A 171 1.58 -16.62 1.16
N GLN A 172 2.31 -16.15 2.18
CA GLN A 172 1.70 -15.75 3.45
C GLN A 172 0.73 -14.58 3.29
N CYS A 173 1.01 -13.65 2.37
CA CYS A 173 0.10 -12.55 2.06
C CYS A 173 -1.17 -13.05 1.35
N ILE A 174 -1.01 -13.94 0.36
CA ILE A 174 -2.13 -14.57 -0.35
C ILE A 174 -3.00 -15.36 0.63
N ASP A 175 -2.39 -16.22 1.45
CA ASP A 175 -3.10 -17.03 2.45
C ASP A 175 -3.88 -16.15 3.45
N LEU A 176 -3.30 -15.03 3.88
CA LEU A 176 -3.94 -14.10 4.81
C LEU A 176 -5.18 -13.44 4.19
N ILE A 177 -5.10 -13.02 2.93
CA ILE A 177 -6.23 -12.45 2.19
C ILE A 177 -7.34 -13.49 2.04
N HIS A 178 -6.98 -14.74 1.65
CA HIS A 178 -7.95 -15.83 1.52
C HIS A 178 -8.61 -16.19 2.86
N GLN A 179 -7.85 -16.22 3.96
CA GLN A 179 -8.40 -16.43 5.30
C GLN A 179 -9.43 -15.37 5.68
N ALA A 180 -9.19 -14.11 5.27
CA ALA A 180 -10.15 -13.02 5.46
C ALA A 180 -11.31 -13.05 4.44
N GLY A 181 -11.44 -14.13 3.66
CA GLY A 181 -12.51 -14.31 2.67
C GLY A 181 -12.36 -13.48 1.40
N GLY A 182 -11.21 -12.85 1.19
CA GLY A 182 -10.92 -12.01 0.03
C GLY A 182 -10.30 -12.78 -1.15
N ILE A 183 -9.95 -12.03 -2.18
CA ILE A 183 -9.19 -12.46 -3.35
C ILE A 183 -7.87 -11.71 -3.43
N ALA A 184 -6.79 -12.40 -3.81
CA ALA A 184 -5.42 -11.88 -3.80
C ALA A 184 -4.89 -11.63 -5.22
N LEU A 185 -4.53 -10.39 -5.53
CA LEU A 185 -4.02 -9.98 -6.84
C LEU A 185 -2.59 -9.46 -6.74
N LEU A 186 -1.78 -9.74 -7.77
CA LEU A 186 -0.45 -9.14 -7.90
C LEU A 186 -0.59 -7.64 -8.21
N ALA A 187 -0.07 -6.78 -7.33
CA ALA A 187 -0.09 -5.33 -7.51
C ALA A 187 0.98 -4.86 -8.52
N HIS A 188 0.67 -3.81 -9.27
CA HIS A 188 1.57 -3.02 -10.15
C HIS A 188 2.82 -3.78 -10.66
N PRO A 189 2.68 -4.85 -11.46
CA PRO A 189 3.80 -5.68 -11.92
C PRO A 189 4.88 -4.91 -12.69
N GLY A 190 4.56 -3.75 -13.28
CA GLY A 190 5.52 -2.86 -13.94
C GLY A 190 6.56 -2.24 -13.00
N MET A 191 6.35 -2.24 -11.69
CA MET A 191 7.31 -1.79 -10.69
C MET A 191 8.34 -2.86 -10.30
N ILE A 192 8.11 -4.12 -10.65
CA ILE A 192 8.97 -5.25 -10.31
C ILE A 192 10.22 -5.22 -11.18
N LYS A 193 11.41 -5.13 -10.56
CA LYS A 193 12.69 -4.99 -11.25
C LYS A 193 13.31 -6.32 -11.66
N GLN A 194 13.02 -7.38 -10.91
CA GLN A 194 13.47 -8.72 -11.24
C GLN A 194 12.56 -9.36 -12.30
N LYS A 195 12.93 -10.57 -12.77
CA LYS A 195 12.08 -11.32 -13.69
C LYS A 195 10.73 -11.62 -13.05
N LEU A 196 9.66 -11.36 -13.79
CA LEU A 196 8.29 -11.58 -13.33
C LEU A 196 7.92 -13.07 -13.24
N ASP A 197 8.47 -13.91 -14.13
CA ASP A 197 8.10 -15.33 -14.23
C ASP A 197 8.09 -16.11 -12.91
N PRO A 198 9.09 -15.98 -12.00
CA PRO A 198 9.04 -16.68 -10.72
C PRO A 198 7.89 -16.21 -9.83
N ILE A 199 7.52 -14.92 -9.90
CA ILE A 199 6.44 -14.33 -9.11
C ILE A 199 5.08 -14.81 -9.63
N LEU A 200 4.94 -14.99 -10.94
CA LEU A 200 3.73 -15.50 -11.57
C LEU A 200 3.43 -16.98 -11.22
N GLN A 201 4.30 -17.67 -10.50
CA GLN A 201 4.05 -19.04 -10.03
C GLN A 201 3.26 -19.10 -8.71
N PHE A 202 3.17 -17.98 -7.98
CA PHE A 202 2.34 -17.92 -6.79
C PHE A 202 0.84 -18.02 -7.14
N GLN A 203 0.03 -18.42 -6.16
CA GLN A 203 -1.39 -18.72 -6.36
C GLN A 203 -2.26 -17.45 -6.24
N PHE A 204 -1.94 -16.45 -7.08
CA PHE A 204 -2.80 -15.28 -7.21
C PHE A 204 -4.13 -15.60 -7.87
N ASP A 205 -5.19 -14.90 -7.47
CA ASP A 205 -6.50 -14.93 -8.13
C ASP A 205 -6.57 -13.95 -9.31
N GLY A 206 -5.60 -13.02 -9.41
CA GLY A 206 -5.60 -12.02 -10.45
C GLY A 206 -4.35 -11.15 -10.48
N ILE A 207 -4.41 -10.11 -11.29
CA ILE A 207 -3.32 -9.17 -11.52
C ILE A 207 -3.87 -7.76 -11.73
N GLU A 208 -3.16 -6.76 -11.19
CA GLU A 208 -3.44 -5.38 -11.50
C GLU A 208 -2.85 -5.03 -12.88
N VAL A 209 -3.74 -4.88 -13.87
CA VAL A 209 -3.36 -4.53 -15.24
C VAL A 209 -3.26 -3.01 -15.41
N TYR A 210 -4.32 -2.33 -15.01
CA TYR A 210 -4.44 -0.89 -15.25
C TYR A 210 -3.88 -0.10 -14.07
N HIS A 211 -2.58 0.19 -14.13
CA HIS A 211 -1.86 0.99 -13.15
C HIS A 211 -0.94 2.00 -13.88
N PRO A 212 -0.69 3.21 -13.35
CA PRO A 212 0.19 4.18 -13.98
C PRO A 212 1.56 3.64 -14.40
N GLU A 213 2.19 2.84 -13.54
CA GLU A 213 3.51 2.25 -13.80
C GLU A 213 3.47 1.05 -14.78
N ASN A 214 2.28 0.56 -15.10
CA ASN A 214 2.08 -0.51 -16.10
C ASN A 214 1.85 0.05 -17.51
N ARG A 215 1.93 1.37 -17.71
CA ARG A 215 1.72 2.01 -19.03
C ARG A 215 2.64 1.40 -20.07
N GLY A 216 2.05 1.00 -21.20
CA GLY A 216 2.77 0.30 -22.26
C GLY A 216 2.72 -1.21 -22.17
N HIS A 217 2.26 -1.79 -21.05
CA HIS A 217 2.14 -3.24 -20.81
C HIS A 217 0.70 -3.73 -20.59
N PHE A 218 -0.31 -2.85 -20.70
CA PHE A 218 -1.72 -3.24 -20.46
C PHE A 218 -2.16 -4.45 -21.30
N ASP A 219 -1.83 -4.47 -22.59
CA ASP A 219 -2.17 -5.60 -23.48
C ASP A 219 -1.42 -6.87 -23.10
N GLU A 220 -0.18 -6.77 -22.64
CA GLU A 220 0.63 -7.90 -22.19
C GLU A 220 0.02 -8.53 -20.94
N TYR A 221 -0.25 -7.70 -19.91
CA TYR A 221 -0.82 -8.18 -18.65
C TYR A 221 -2.28 -8.65 -18.80
N SER A 222 -3.07 -8.04 -19.71
CA SER A 222 -4.41 -8.53 -20.04
C SER A 222 -4.35 -9.92 -20.67
N ARG A 223 -3.43 -10.16 -21.62
CA ARG A 223 -3.25 -11.49 -22.21
C ARG A 223 -2.79 -12.51 -21.17
N LEU A 224 -1.89 -12.11 -20.25
CA LEU A 224 -1.44 -12.96 -19.17
C LEU A 224 -2.62 -13.36 -18.26
N ALA A 225 -3.47 -12.40 -17.90
CA ALA A 225 -4.67 -12.64 -17.08
C ALA A 225 -5.59 -13.67 -17.74
N VAL A 226 -5.87 -13.52 -19.05
CA VAL A 226 -6.67 -14.48 -19.82
C VAL A 226 -6.02 -15.88 -19.83
N GLN A 227 -4.71 -15.97 -20.07
CA GLN A 227 -3.99 -17.25 -20.09
C GLN A 227 -4.01 -17.98 -18.75
N LYS A 228 -3.99 -17.24 -17.66
CA LYS A 228 -3.98 -17.77 -16.29
C LYS A 228 -5.38 -17.90 -15.68
N HIS A 229 -6.42 -17.50 -16.37
CA HIS A 229 -7.78 -17.38 -15.83
C HIS A 229 -7.83 -16.49 -14.58
N TRP A 230 -7.09 -15.41 -14.59
CA TRP A 230 -6.97 -14.44 -13.51
C TRP A 230 -7.95 -13.29 -13.66
N LEU A 231 -8.43 -12.79 -12.54
CA LEU A 231 -9.17 -11.56 -12.46
C LEU A 231 -8.27 -10.35 -12.81
N VAL A 232 -8.87 -9.32 -13.37
CA VAL A 232 -8.19 -8.06 -13.70
C VAL A 232 -8.63 -6.98 -12.76
N SER A 233 -7.67 -6.24 -12.19
CA SER A 233 -7.94 -5.01 -11.48
C SER A 233 -7.19 -3.83 -12.09
N GLY A 234 -7.44 -2.65 -11.50
CA GLY A 234 -6.68 -1.46 -11.80
C GLY A 234 -7.06 -0.30 -10.91
N GLY A 235 -6.12 0.57 -10.70
CA GLY A 235 -6.25 1.74 -9.86
C GLY A 235 -5.11 2.71 -10.03
N SER A 236 -5.24 3.83 -9.34
CA SER A 236 -4.34 4.96 -9.51
C SER A 236 -3.09 4.91 -8.63
N ASP A 237 -3.12 4.12 -7.57
CA ASP A 237 -2.14 4.16 -6.47
C ASP A 237 -2.04 5.58 -5.87
N TYR A 238 -3.20 6.25 -5.76
CA TYR A 238 -3.27 7.63 -5.28
C TYR A 238 -2.95 7.75 -3.80
N HIS A 239 -1.99 8.63 -3.48
CA HIS A 239 -1.58 8.91 -2.10
C HIS A 239 -1.84 10.37 -1.68
N GLY A 240 -2.16 11.26 -2.61
CA GLY A 240 -2.31 12.69 -2.34
C GLY A 240 -1.00 13.44 -2.04
N VAL A 241 0.15 12.81 -2.26
CA VAL A 241 1.45 13.42 -2.01
C VAL A 241 1.78 14.41 -3.12
N PRO A 242 2.14 15.67 -2.79
CA PRO A 242 2.48 16.68 -3.79
C PRO A 242 3.58 16.21 -4.76
N ARG A 243 3.39 16.42 -6.06
CA ARG A 243 4.31 16.04 -7.15
C ARG A 243 4.44 14.53 -7.39
N ARG A 244 3.62 13.70 -6.75
CA ARG A 244 3.47 12.28 -7.08
C ARG A 244 2.28 12.11 -8.02
N TYR A 245 2.46 11.44 -9.16
CA TYR A 245 1.37 11.11 -10.07
C TYR A 245 0.57 9.91 -9.52
N PRO A 246 -0.76 9.94 -9.64
CA PRO A 246 -1.60 11.06 -10.08
C PRO A 246 -1.68 12.15 -9.01
N GLU A 247 -1.74 13.42 -9.43
CA GLU A 247 -1.79 14.56 -8.50
C GLU A 247 -3.18 14.80 -7.90
N GLN A 248 -4.22 14.23 -8.53
CA GLN A 248 -5.62 14.37 -8.11
C GLN A 248 -6.38 13.07 -8.34
N VAL A 249 -7.39 12.81 -7.50
CA VAL A 249 -8.34 11.72 -7.67
C VAL A 249 -9.06 11.88 -9.03
N GLY A 250 -9.23 10.75 -9.75
CA GLY A 250 -9.91 10.74 -11.05
C GLY A 250 -9.02 11.07 -12.26
N VAL A 251 -7.79 11.57 -12.06
CA VAL A 251 -6.82 11.80 -13.18
C VAL A 251 -6.38 10.48 -13.81
N PHE A 252 -6.26 9.44 -13.02
CA PHE A 252 -6.16 8.06 -13.46
C PHE A 252 -7.35 7.29 -12.88
N CYS A 253 -8.10 6.64 -13.74
CA CYS A 253 -9.21 5.76 -13.37
C CYS A 253 -9.37 4.71 -14.46
N VAL A 254 -10.12 3.67 -14.14
CA VAL A 254 -10.33 2.51 -15.01
C VAL A 254 -11.81 2.45 -15.41
N ASP A 255 -12.09 2.09 -16.67
CA ASP A 255 -13.47 1.81 -17.06
C ASP A 255 -13.91 0.49 -16.40
N ALA A 256 -15.08 0.51 -15.77
CA ALA A 256 -15.66 -0.65 -15.08
C ALA A 256 -15.76 -1.90 -15.96
N ASP A 257 -15.92 -1.71 -17.29
CA ASP A 257 -15.97 -2.83 -18.24
C ASP A 257 -14.65 -3.60 -18.31
N ASN A 258 -13.52 -2.93 -18.05
CA ASN A 258 -12.20 -3.54 -18.05
C ASN A 258 -11.93 -4.42 -16.82
N VAL A 259 -12.68 -4.22 -15.74
CA VAL A 259 -12.54 -4.93 -14.45
C VAL A 259 -13.86 -5.56 -14.01
N ARG A 260 -14.76 -5.81 -14.97
CA ARG A 260 -16.13 -6.24 -14.73
C ARG A 260 -16.22 -7.50 -13.88
N GLU A 261 -15.42 -8.53 -14.18
CA GLU A 261 -15.45 -9.79 -13.45
C GLU A 261 -15.10 -9.61 -11.97
N LEU A 262 -14.13 -8.74 -11.68
CA LEU A 262 -13.77 -8.40 -10.31
C LEU A 262 -14.92 -7.65 -9.62
N LEU A 263 -15.55 -6.68 -10.29
CA LEU A 263 -16.66 -5.92 -9.71
C LEU A 263 -17.89 -6.78 -9.39
N GLN A 264 -18.08 -7.88 -10.11
CA GLN A 264 -19.19 -8.84 -9.96
C GLN A 264 -18.84 -10.06 -9.11
N TYR A 265 -17.64 -10.12 -8.52
CA TYR A 265 -17.16 -11.30 -7.79
C TYR A 265 -18.06 -11.73 -6.63
N ARG A 266 -18.79 -10.81 -6.01
CA ARG A 266 -19.72 -11.09 -4.92
C ARG A 266 -21.16 -10.62 -5.18
N ASP A 267 -21.50 -10.29 -6.42
CA ASP A 267 -22.88 -10.01 -6.83
C ASP A 267 -23.62 -11.35 -7.17
#